data_26c4633cdb5204da923e9cc28b05ab9d
#
_entry.id   26c4633cdb5204da923e9cc28b05ab9d
#
_cell.length_a   1.000
_cell.length_b   1.000
_cell.length_c   1.000
_cell.angle_alpha   90.00
_cell.angle_beta   90.00
_cell.angle_gamma   90.00
#
_symmetry.space_group_name_H-M   'P 1'
#
loop_
_entity.id
_entity.type
_entity.pdbx_description
1 polymer ?
#
loop_
_entity_poly.entity_id
_entity_poly.type
_entity_poly.pdbx_seq_one_letter_code
_entity_poly.pdbx_strand_id
1 'polypeptide(L)'
;MKTLSIDLAAANAAALDYDLRAAISSHFYGLTYDGKQVTLVLDEAVTGNEIRQAQNIVATHDPAKLTPDQQAEVLKAAKLDQARKAYAATELDLTAYQGKDALLQKLAEKVLWLERELNALRSSE
;
A
#
# COMPACT_ATOMS: atom_id res chain seq x y z
N MET A 1 -17.66 11.82 -25.74
CA MET A 1 -16.72 11.94 -24.62
C MET A 1 -15.88 13.18 -24.76
N LYS A 2 -15.64 13.87 -23.65
CA LYS A 2 -14.73 15.01 -23.60
C LYS A 2 -13.41 14.56 -22.99
N THR A 3 -12.31 15.11 -23.45
CA THR A 3 -11.00 14.90 -22.86
C THR A 3 -10.44 16.23 -22.35
N LEU A 4 -9.74 16.19 -21.22
CA LEU A 4 -9.11 17.35 -20.63
C LEU A 4 -7.66 16.98 -20.28
N SER A 5 -6.71 17.65 -20.91
CA SER A 5 -5.28 17.41 -20.64
C SER A 5 -4.74 18.53 -19.76
N ILE A 6 -4.06 18.16 -18.70
CA ILE A 6 -3.48 19.08 -17.72
C ILE A 6 -2.02 18.71 -17.49
N ASP A 7 -1.13 19.69 -17.55
CA ASP A 7 0.29 19.47 -17.29
C ASP A 7 0.51 19.15 -15.82
N LEU A 8 1.24 18.07 -15.54
CA LEU A 8 1.54 17.63 -14.18
C LEU A 8 2.84 16.83 -14.19
N ALA A 9 3.87 17.36 -13.53
CA ALA A 9 5.20 16.76 -13.55
C ALA A 9 5.31 15.45 -12.76
N ALA A 10 4.50 15.30 -11.71
CA ALA A 10 4.50 14.10 -10.88
C ALA A 10 3.08 13.84 -10.37
N ALA A 11 2.67 12.58 -10.36
CA ALA A 11 1.33 12.22 -9.90
C ALA A 11 1.28 10.78 -9.39
N ASN A 12 0.40 10.56 -8.41
CA ASN A 12 -0.12 9.24 -8.10
C ASN A 12 -1.47 9.10 -8.82
N ALA A 13 -1.46 8.43 -9.97
CA ALA A 13 -2.64 8.31 -10.84
C ALA A 13 -3.82 7.65 -10.13
N ALA A 14 -3.56 6.66 -9.28
CA ALA A 14 -4.62 5.99 -8.50
C ALA A 14 -5.28 6.93 -7.50
N ALA A 15 -4.49 7.78 -6.83
CA ALA A 15 -5.03 8.77 -5.89
C ALA A 15 -5.81 9.87 -6.61
N LEU A 16 -5.35 10.33 -7.77
CA LEU A 16 -6.09 11.28 -8.61
C LEU A 16 -7.40 10.68 -9.07
N ASP A 17 -7.41 9.45 -9.56
CA ASP A 17 -8.62 8.76 -9.99
C ASP A 17 -9.63 8.68 -8.84
N TYR A 18 -9.17 8.31 -7.65
CA TYR A 18 -10.00 8.25 -6.45
C TYR A 18 -10.64 9.61 -6.13
N ASP A 19 -9.84 10.67 -6.09
CA ASP A 19 -10.30 12.01 -5.76
C ASP A 19 -11.29 12.55 -6.80
N LEU A 20 -11.01 12.31 -8.08
CA LEU A 20 -11.88 12.74 -9.17
C LEU A 20 -13.22 11.99 -9.17
N ARG A 21 -13.20 10.69 -8.91
CA ARG A 21 -14.44 9.90 -8.78
C ARG A 21 -15.27 10.35 -7.60
N ALA A 22 -14.65 10.77 -6.50
CA ALA A 22 -15.36 11.29 -5.34
C ALA A 22 -16.02 12.65 -5.63
N ALA A 23 -15.41 13.48 -6.47
CA ALA A 23 -15.90 14.82 -6.76
C ALA A 23 -16.92 14.87 -7.90
N ILE A 24 -16.69 14.12 -8.99
CA ILE A 24 -17.49 14.17 -10.22
C ILE A 24 -17.86 12.77 -10.73
N SER A 25 -18.19 11.87 -9.84
CA SER A 25 -18.35 10.43 -10.05
C SER A 25 -19.11 10.01 -11.30
N SER A 26 -20.26 10.63 -11.59
CA SER A 26 -21.10 10.22 -12.71
C SER A 26 -20.62 10.72 -14.07
N HIS A 27 -19.72 11.69 -14.09
CA HIS A 27 -19.21 12.31 -15.32
C HIS A 27 -17.72 12.07 -15.54
N PHE A 28 -17.09 11.26 -14.71
CA PHE A 28 -15.67 10.89 -14.82
C PHE A 28 -15.55 9.42 -15.20
N TYR A 29 -14.89 9.14 -16.33
CA TYR A 29 -14.71 7.77 -16.81
C TYR A 29 -13.33 7.20 -16.48
N GLY A 30 -12.33 8.04 -16.39
CA GLY A 30 -10.98 7.60 -16.08
C GLY A 30 -9.93 8.63 -16.45
N LEU A 31 -8.68 8.29 -16.18
CA LEU A 31 -7.56 9.14 -16.56
C LEU A 31 -6.38 8.30 -17.06
N THR A 32 -5.51 8.94 -17.82
CA THR A 32 -4.21 8.40 -18.19
C THR A 32 -3.14 9.42 -17.81
N TYR A 33 -1.96 8.94 -17.45
CA TYR A 33 -0.83 9.77 -17.05
C TYR A 33 0.44 9.28 -17.73
N ASP A 34 1.11 10.18 -18.45
CA ASP A 34 2.30 9.85 -19.25
C ASP A 34 3.62 10.33 -18.62
N GLY A 35 3.59 10.84 -17.41
CA GLY A 35 4.73 11.43 -16.72
C GLY A 35 4.88 12.94 -16.90
N LYS A 36 4.10 13.55 -17.79
CA LYS A 36 4.13 14.99 -18.09
C LYS A 36 2.75 15.61 -18.07
N GLN A 37 1.74 14.87 -18.53
CA GLN A 37 0.35 15.33 -18.59
C GLN A 37 -0.58 14.26 -18.10
N VAL A 38 -1.60 14.67 -17.38
CA VAL A 38 -2.74 13.82 -17.07
C VAL A 38 -3.87 14.16 -18.06
N THR A 39 -4.47 13.13 -18.65
CA THR A 39 -5.60 13.26 -19.55
C THR A 39 -6.82 12.65 -18.90
N LEU A 40 -7.84 13.47 -18.66
CA LEU A 40 -9.10 13.03 -18.06
C LEU A 40 -10.08 12.70 -19.17
N VAL A 41 -10.80 11.60 -19.04
CA VAL A 41 -11.90 11.22 -19.92
C VAL A 41 -13.20 11.50 -19.20
N LEU A 42 -13.99 12.40 -19.72
CA LEU A 42 -15.20 12.93 -19.08
C LEU A 42 -16.43 12.68 -19.95
N ASP A 43 -17.59 12.61 -19.30
CA ASP A 43 -18.87 12.57 -19.98
C ASP A 43 -19.14 13.91 -20.68
N GLU A 44 -19.83 13.88 -21.79
CA GLU A 44 -20.24 15.13 -22.51
C GLU A 44 -21.15 15.99 -21.68
N ALA A 45 -21.90 15.42 -20.75
CA ALA A 45 -22.78 16.14 -19.84
C ALA A 45 -22.02 16.82 -18.68
N VAL A 46 -20.69 16.71 -18.60
CA VAL A 46 -19.91 17.36 -17.56
C VAL A 46 -20.13 18.88 -17.59
N THR A 47 -20.33 19.45 -16.40
CA THR A 47 -20.58 20.89 -16.28
C THR A 47 -19.27 21.68 -16.17
N GLY A 48 -19.36 23.01 -16.42
CA GLY A 48 -18.20 23.88 -16.23
C GLY A 48 -17.68 23.90 -14.80
N ASN A 49 -18.55 23.78 -13.80
CA ASN A 49 -18.17 23.68 -12.41
C ASN A 49 -17.39 22.38 -12.13
N GLU A 50 -17.83 21.27 -12.69
CA GLU A 50 -17.16 19.98 -12.55
C GLU A 50 -15.78 20.00 -13.21
N ILE A 51 -15.65 20.64 -14.36
CA ILE A 51 -14.35 20.83 -15.03
C ILE A 51 -13.41 21.66 -14.14
N ARG A 52 -13.91 22.72 -13.52
CA ARG A 52 -13.11 23.54 -12.58
C ARG A 52 -12.67 22.73 -11.35
N GLN A 53 -13.58 21.93 -10.82
CA GLN A 53 -13.25 21.03 -9.71
C GLN A 53 -12.15 20.05 -10.10
N ALA A 54 -12.25 19.44 -11.27
CA ALA A 54 -11.25 18.53 -11.79
C ALA A 54 -9.88 19.22 -11.96
N GLN A 55 -9.87 20.40 -12.56
CA GLN A 55 -8.66 21.20 -12.73
C GLN A 55 -8.02 21.54 -11.38
N ASN A 56 -8.83 21.94 -10.41
CA ASN A 56 -8.36 22.26 -9.06
C ASN A 56 -7.79 21.04 -8.34
N ILE A 57 -8.44 19.88 -8.45
CA ILE A 57 -7.97 18.63 -7.87
C ILE A 57 -6.59 18.26 -8.43
N VAL A 58 -6.42 18.37 -9.75
CA VAL A 58 -5.12 18.09 -10.38
C VAL A 58 -4.08 19.13 -9.95
N ALA A 59 -4.43 20.41 -9.93
CA ALA A 59 -3.51 21.49 -9.56
C ALA A 59 -3.03 21.41 -8.11
N THR A 60 -3.88 20.90 -7.21
CA THR A 60 -3.57 20.75 -5.78
C THR A 60 -3.14 19.34 -5.40
N HIS A 61 -3.01 18.43 -6.37
CA HIS A 61 -2.65 17.05 -6.12
C HIS A 61 -1.24 16.94 -5.53
N ASP A 62 -1.14 16.15 -4.46
CA ASP A 62 0.14 15.76 -3.86
C ASP A 62 0.52 14.36 -4.37
N PRO A 63 1.64 14.20 -5.10
CA PRO A 63 2.07 12.88 -5.59
C PRO A 63 2.34 11.86 -4.48
N ALA A 64 2.60 12.32 -3.26
CA ALA A 64 2.81 11.46 -2.10
C ALA A 64 1.50 11.00 -1.46
N LYS A 65 0.35 11.56 -1.84
CA LYS A 65 -0.95 11.17 -1.32
C LYS A 65 -1.31 9.76 -1.79
N LEU A 66 -1.72 8.92 -0.84
CA LEU A 66 -2.11 7.54 -1.10
C LEU A 66 -3.62 7.38 -1.06
N THR A 67 -4.16 6.45 -1.83
CA THR A 67 -5.56 6.02 -1.69
C THR A 67 -5.74 5.27 -0.37
N PRO A 68 -6.98 5.14 0.15
CA PRO A 68 -7.22 4.32 1.34
C PRO A 68 -6.69 2.89 1.20
N ASP A 69 -6.81 2.28 0.03
CA ASP A 69 -6.29 0.94 -0.23
C ASP A 69 -4.76 0.91 -0.18
N GLN A 70 -4.09 1.91 -0.78
CA GLN A 70 -2.64 2.03 -0.72
C GLN A 70 -2.14 2.27 0.71
N GLN A 71 -2.84 3.10 1.48
CA GLN A 71 -2.54 3.33 2.89
C GLN A 71 -2.67 2.05 3.71
N ALA A 72 -3.70 1.25 3.46
CA ALA A 72 -3.91 -0.03 4.13
C ALA A 72 -2.77 -1.01 3.82
N GLU A 73 -2.32 -1.07 2.57
CA GLU A 73 -1.20 -1.92 2.16
C GLU A 73 0.12 -1.51 2.82
N VAL A 74 0.41 -0.21 2.89
CA VAL A 74 1.61 0.31 3.56
C VAL A 74 1.58 -0.03 5.05
N LEU A 75 0.43 0.17 5.70
CA LEU A 75 0.27 -0.13 7.12
C LEU A 75 0.42 -1.63 7.40
N LYS A 76 -0.17 -2.47 6.56
CA LYS A 76 -0.07 -3.92 6.65
C LYS A 76 1.39 -4.38 6.52
N ALA A 77 2.12 -3.84 5.56
CA ALA A 77 3.54 -4.14 5.35
C ALA A 77 4.39 -3.72 6.56
N ALA A 78 4.11 -2.54 7.14
CA ALA A 78 4.81 -2.05 8.33
C ALA A 78 4.56 -2.94 9.54
N LYS A 79 3.31 -3.37 9.76
CA LYS A 79 2.95 -4.28 10.86
C LYS A 79 3.62 -5.64 10.70
N LEU A 80 3.66 -6.16 9.48
CA LEU A 80 4.29 -7.44 9.18
C LEU A 80 5.81 -7.36 9.44
N ASP A 81 6.45 -6.26 9.04
CA ASP A 81 7.87 -6.04 9.26
C ASP A 81 8.19 -5.94 10.75
N GLN A 82 7.37 -5.24 11.53
CA GLN A 82 7.50 -5.17 12.99
C GLN A 82 7.40 -6.56 13.63
N ALA A 83 6.42 -7.36 13.20
CA ALA A 83 6.24 -8.72 13.70
C ALA A 83 7.46 -9.59 13.38
N ARG A 84 7.99 -9.50 12.17
CA ARG A 84 9.20 -10.22 11.75
C ARG A 84 10.41 -9.84 12.61
N LYS A 85 10.61 -8.57 12.88
CA LYS A 85 11.71 -8.07 13.73
C LYS A 85 11.57 -8.56 15.18
N ALA A 86 10.36 -8.53 15.71
CA ALA A 86 10.07 -9.03 17.05
C ALA A 86 10.39 -10.52 17.17
N TYR A 87 9.99 -11.33 16.19
CA TYR A 87 10.30 -12.75 16.17
C TYR A 87 11.80 -13.03 15.98
N ALA A 88 12.48 -12.25 15.17
CA ALA A 88 13.92 -12.41 14.95
C ALA A 88 14.73 -12.05 16.19
N ALA A 89 14.25 -11.12 17.01
CA ALA A 89 14.91 -10.71 18.25
C ALA A 89 14.70 -11.68 19.41
N THR A 90 13.71 -12.60 19.31
CA THR A 90 13.33 -13.52 20.38
C THR A 90 13.54 -14.96 19.92
N GLU A 91 14.42 -15.71 20.61
CA GLU A 91 14.55 -17.14 20.41
C GLU A 91 13.94 -17.89 21.58
N LEU A 92 13.46 -19.10 21.31
CA LEU A 92 12.96 -19.99 22.34
C LEU A 92 14.10 -20.33 23.32
N ASP A 93 13.86 -20.13 24.61
CA ASP A 93 14.83 -20.45 25.65
C ASP A 93 14.71 -21.92 26.02
N LEU A 94 15.66 -22.72 25.55
CA LEU A 94 15.70 -24.17 25.83
C LEU A 94 15.99 -24.47 27.31
N THR A 95 16.65 -23.57 28.01
CA THR A 95 16.97 -23.79 29.44
C THR A 95 15.73 -23.87 30.31
N ALA A 96 14.65 -23.14 29.89
CA ALA A 96 13.37 -23.20 30.59
C ALA A 96 12.72 -24.58 30.52
N TYR A 97 13.12 -25.42 29.58
CA TYR A 97 12.56 -26.75 29.36
C TYR A 97 13.46 -27.87 29.83
N GLN A 98 14.65 -27.56 30.35
CA GLN A 98 15.55 -28.57 30.95
C GLN A 98 14.89 -29.19 32.18
N GLY A 99 14.97 -30.51 32.27
CA GLY A 99 14.33 -31.24 33.35
C GLY A 99 12.85 -31.48 33.20
N LYS A 100 12.26 -31.03 32.10
CA LYS A 100 10.89 -31.30 31.74
C LYS A 100 10.77 -32.64 31.00
N ASP A 101 9.53 -33.02 30.64
CA ASP A 101 9.27 -34.23 29.85
C ASP A 101 10.13 -34.21 28.55
N ALA A 102 10.70 -35.37 28.23
CA ALA A 102 11.54 -35.50 27.03
C ALA A 102 10.82 -35.14 25.74
N LEU A 103 9.51 -35.41 25.66
CA LEU A 103 8.71 -35.01 24.51
C LEU A 103 8.62 -33.48 24.40
N LEU A 104 8.41 -32.80 25.52
CA LEU A 104 8.33 -31.33 25.56
C LEU A 104 9.68 -30.71 25.16
N GLN A 105 10.78 -31.25 25.61
CA GLN A 105 12.13 -30.82 25.21
C GLN A 105 12.33 -30.97 23.70
N LYS A 106 11.96 -32.11 23.13
CA LYS A 106 12.06 -32.35 21.68
C LYS A 106 11.18 -31.39 20.88
N LEU A 107 9.98 -31.08 21.36
CA LEU A 107 9.10 -30.09 20.70
C LEU A 107 9.73 -28.70 20.75
N ALA A 108 10.27 -28.29 21.90
CA ALA A 108 10.95 -27.01 22.06
C ALA A 108 12.14 -26.89 21.10
N GLU A 109 12.97 -27.96 20.99
CA GLU A 109 14.11 -28.01 20.08
C GLU A 109 13.67 -27.87 18.61
N LYS A 110 12.59 -28.54 18.21
CA LYS A 110 12.05 -28.43 16.86
C LYS A 110 11.48 -27.04 16.57
N VAL A 111 10.80 -26.44 17.53
CA VAL A 111 10.28 -25.06 17.38
C VAL A 111 11.44 -24.09 17.20
N LEU A 112 12.50 -24.20 18.01
CA LEU A 112 13.68 -23.36 17.89
C LEU A 112 14.35 -23.54 16.52
N TRP A 113 14.48 -24.78 16.06
CA TRP A 113 15.03 -25.07 14.73
C TRP A 113 14.19 -24.41 13.63
N LEU A 114 12.87 -24.51 13.70
CA LEU A 114 11.97 -23.88 12.74
C LEU A 114 12.10 -22.36 12.78
N GLU A 115 12.20 -21.75 13.96
CA GLU A 115 12.41 -20.31 14.10
C GLU A 115 13.70 -19.86 13.41
N ARG A 116 14.79 -20.60 13.60
CA ARG A 116 16.09 -20.31 12.97
C ARG A 116 16.04 -20.46 11.46
N GLU A 117 15.35 -21.48 10.95
CA GLU A 117 15.15 -21.68 9.51
C GLU A 117 14.33 -20.54 8.91
N LEU A 118 13.25 -20.11 9.56
CA LEU A 118 12.45 -18.99 9.11
C LEU A 118 13.23 -17.68 9.10
N ASN A 119 14.06 -17.44 10.11
CA ASN A 119 14.90 -16.26 10.17
C ASN A 119 15.96 -16.26 9.07
N ALA A 120 16.54 -17.41 8.77
CA ALA A 120 17.49 -17.57 7.66
C ALA A 120 16.83 -17.27 6.31
N LEU A 121 15.60 -17.75 6.09
CA LEU A 121 14.84 -17.47 4.87
C LEU A 121 14.50 -16.00 4.74
N ARG A 122 14.11 -15.34 5.84
CA ARG A 122 13.80 -13.90 5.82
C ARG A 122 15.03 -13.07 5.49
N SER A 123 16.19 -13.41 6.02
CA SER A 123 17.41 -12.64 5.76
C SER A 123 17.96 -12.82 4.35
N SER A 124 17.49 -13.83 3.61
CA SER A 124 17.88 -14.06 2.22
C SER A 124 16.93 -13.37 1.22
N GLU A 125 15.84 -12.78 1.68
CA GLU A 125 14.88 -12.06 0.82
C GLU A 125 15.33 -10.62 0.50
#